data_1fd364d099fef71906b04a3437fb585d
#
_entry.id   1fd364d099fef71906b04a3437fb585d
#
_cell.length_a   1.000
_cell.length_b   1.000
_cell.length_c   1.000
_cell.angle_alpha   90.00
_cell.angle_beta   90.00
_cell.angle_gamma   90.00
#
_symmetry.space_group_name_H-M   'P 1'
#
loop_
_entity.id
_entity.type
_entity.pdbx_description
1 polymer ?
#
loop_
_entity_poly.entity_id
_entity_poly.type
_entity_poly.pdbx_seq_one_letter_code
_entity_poly.pdbx_strand_id
1 'polypeptide(L)'
;MQFDLLKTDKDSRRGRLTFPRGTIETPAFMPVGTYGTVKAMTPEQLKGIGAEIILGNTFHLMLRPGTEVVKAHGDLHDFMNWDKPILTDSGGFQVFSLAKMRKITEEGAHFRSPVNGDKVLLTPEYSMQIQKDLGSDIVMIFDECTPYPATYEQAHESMSLSLRWAKRSKAAHEGNNAALFGIVQGGMYDALRKESAAGLTDIGFDGYAIGGLSVGEPMDERNQVLEATTPNLPTDKPRYLMGVGKPEDIVESVKRGVDMFDCVIPTRNARNGFLFTRYGTLKIRNQKHQFDTGPIDDQCGCYTCQNYSRSYLRHLDKCKEILGAHLNTIHNLYYYQELMQGIRKALDEDRYDEFCEEFYALRENNDDKL
;
A
#
# COMPACT_ATOMS: atom_id res chain seq x y z
N MET A 1 6.01 1.01 -18.74
CA MET A 1 5.81 2.12 -17.75
C MET A 1 6.78 3.24 -18.06
N GLN A 2 6.33 4.50 -17.97
CA GLN A 2 7.18 5.68 -17.95
C GLN A 2 6.99 6.39 -16.60
N PHE A 3 8.07 6.86 -16.00
CA PHE A 3 8.02 7.70 -14.80
C PHE A 3 8.66 9.06 -15.11
N ASP A 4 7.91 10.12 -14.87
CA ASP A 4 8.36 11.50 -15.03
C ASP A 4 8.39 12.15 -13.65
N LEU A 5 9.58 12.52 -13.16
CA LEU A 5 9.73 13.37 -11.99
C LEU A 5 9.46 14.82 -12.42
N LEU A 6 8.31 15.36 -12.02
CA LEU A 6 7.84 16.67 -12.48
C LEU A 6 8.44 17.80 -11.64
N LYS A 7 8.57 17.58 -10.32
CA LYS A 7 9.01 18.60 -9.36
C LYS A 7 9.58 17.96 -8.09
N THR A 8 10.43 18.70 -7.40
CA THR A 8 10.90 18.36 -6.05
C THR A 8 10.79 19.58 -5.15
N ASP A 9 10.39 19.37 -3.90
CA ASP A 9 10.42 20.33 -2.82
C ASP A 9 11.25 19.69 -1.69
N LYS A 10 12.51 20.09 -1.56
CA LYS A 10 13.55 19.38 -0.78
C LYS A 10 13.66 17.92 -1.23
N ASP A 11 13.43 16.98 -0.31
CA ASP A 11 13.41 15.54 -0.61
C ASP A 11 12.06 15.04 -1.14
N SER A 12 10.99 15.82 -0.94
CA SER A 12 9.65 15.47 -1.39
C SER A 12 9.55 15.52 -2.92
N ARG A 13 8.77 14.61 -3.50
CA ARG A 13 8.77 14.39 -4.95
C ARG A 13 7.34 14.44 -5.51
N ARG A 14 7.16 15.17 -6.59
CA ARG A 14 5.97 15.22 -7.41
C ARG A 14 6.27 14.54 -8.74
N GLY A 15 5.58 13.47 -9.05
CA GLY A 15 5.84 12.71 -10.28
C GLY A 15 4.58 12.21 -10.96
N ARG A 16 4.79 11.48 -12.06
CA ARG A 16 3.73 10.87 -12.86
C ARG A 16 4.20 9.54 -13.40
N LEU A 17 3.37 8.51 -13.23
CA LEU A 17 3.54 7.21 -13.85
C LEU A 17 2.53 7.06 -14.99
N THR A 18 3.00 6.67 -16.17
CA THR A 18 2.15 6.47 -17.35
C THR A 18 2.18 5.00 -17.78
N PHE A 19 0.98 4.42 -17.92
CA PHE A 19 0.72 3.06 -18.39
C PHE A 19 -0.28 3.07 -19.53
N PRO A 20 -0.39 1.99 -20.34
CA PRO A 20 -1.45 1.86 -21.34
C PRO A 20 -2.87 1.97 -20.74
N ARG A 21 -3.05 1.56 -19.48
CA ARG A 21 -4.33 1.58 -18.74
C ARG A 21 -4.60 2.89 -17.99
N GLY A 22 -3.74 3.89 -18.10
CA GLY A 22 -3.94 5.21 -17.50
C GLY A 22 -2.70 5.78 -16.82
N THR A 23 -2.90 6.88 -16.14
CA THR A 23 -1.86 7.67 -15.50
C THR A 23 -2.08 7.67 -13.98
N ILE A 24 -0.99 7.67 -13.24
CA ILE A 24 -0.99 7.77 -11.78
C ILE A 24 -0.19 9.00 -11.40
N GLU A 25 -0.83 9.94 -10.73
CA GLU A 25 -0.20 11.13 -10.18
C GLU A 25 0.40 10.83 -8.82
N THR A 26 1.70 11.05 -8.64
CA THR A 26 2.38 10.79 -7.36
C THR A 26 2.69 12.07 -6.59
N PRO A 27 2.69 12.04 -5.24
CA PRO A 27 2.43 10.89 -4.37
C PRO A 27 1.04 10.29 -4.54
N ALA A 28 0.94 8.94 -4.46
CA ALA A 28 -0.28 8.18 -4.68
C ALA A 28 -0.54 7.16 -3.58
N PHE A 29 -1.81 6.97 -3.21
CA PHE A 29 -2.25 5.91 -2.32
C PHE A 29 -3.04 4.85 -3.10
N MET A 30 -2.68 3.58 -2.93
CA MET A 30 -3.30 2.42 -3.58
C MET A 30 -4.26 1.72 -2.61
N PRO A 31 -5.58 1.80 -2.82
CA PRO A 31 -6.52 0.96 -2.08
C PRO A 31 -6.23 -0.53 -2.28
N VAL A 32 -6.29 -1.31 -1.19
CA VAL A 32 -5.93 -2.74 -1.22
C VAL A 32 -7.14 -3.61 -1.57
N GLY A 33 -7.03 -4.31 -2.70
CA GLY A 33 -8.01 -5.27 -3.24
C GLY A 33 -7.58 -6.72 -3.03
N THR A 34 -7.59 -7.22 -1.79
CA THR A 34 -7.01 -8.50 -1.36
C THR A 34 -7.45 -9.71 -2.19
N TYR A 35 -8.73 -9.82 -2.51
CA TYR A 35 -9.33 -10.93 -3.28
C TYR A 35 -9.92 -10.47 -4.61
N GLY A 36 -9.25 -9.57 -5.32
CA GLY A 36 -9.80 -8.96 -6.52
C GLY A 36 -10.94 -7.99 -6.21
N THR A 37 -10.99 -7.45 -5.01
CA THR A 37 -11.94 -6.40 -4.61
C THR A 37 -11.39 -5.57 -3.46
N VAL A 38 -11.52 -4.26 -3.55
CA VAL A 38 -11.35 -3.38 -2.40
C VAL A 38 -12.59 -3.54 -1.53
N LYS A 39 -12.40 -4.01 -0.29
CA LYS A 39 -13.52 -4.44 0.57
C LYS A 39 -14.59 -3.37 0.71
N ALA A 40 -15.85 -3.76 0.47
CA ALA A 40 -17.03 -2.92 0.52
C ALA A 40 -17.05 -1.75 -0.50
N MET A 41 -16.34 -1.85 -1.63
CA MET A 41 -16.34 -0.83 -2.70
C MET A 41 -16.53 -1.47 -4.06
N THR A 42 -17.33 -0.82 -4.92
CA THR A 42 -17.37 -1.16 -6.34
C THR A 42 -16.26 -0.42 -7.10
N PRO A 43 -15.86 -0.90 -8.31
CA PRO A 43 -14.91 -0.20 -9.16
C PRO A 43 -15.34 1.24 -9.50
N GLU A 44 -16.64 1.46 -9.75
CA GLU A 44 -17.20 2.79 -10.05
C GLU A 44 -17.01 3.76 -8.87
N GLN A 45 -17.22 3.27 -7.63
CA GLN A 45 -17.03 4.07 -6.43
C GLN A 45 -15.56 4.40 -6.21
N LEU A 46 -14.65 3.44 -6.48
CA LEU A 46 -13.21 3.69 -6.42
C LEU A 46 -12.78 4.76 -7.42
N LYS A 47 -13.27 4.69 -8.66
CA LYS A 47 -13.05 5.74 -9.67
C LYS A 47 -13.64 7.07 -9.22
N GLY A 48 -14.85 7.06 -8.67
CA GLY A 48 -15.55 8.26 -8.18
C GLY A 48 -14.86 8.98 -7.03
N ILE A 49 -14.09 8.29 -6.21
CA ILE A 49 -13.26 8.90 -5.17
C ILE A 49 -11.85 9.28 -5.64
N GLY A 50 -11.52 9.06 -6.92
CA GLY A 50 -10.25 9.46 -7.51
C GLY A 50 -9.11 8.43 -7.37
N ALA A 51 -9.41 7.15 -7.12
CA ALA A 51 -8.38 6.11 -7.14
C ALA A 51 -7.90 5.86 -8.58
N GLU A 52 -6.59 5.95 -8.80
CA GLU A 52 -5.94 5.78 -10.12
C GLU A 52 -5.27 4.43 -10.26
N ILE A 53 -5.02 3.74 -9.17
CA ILE A 53 -4.39 2.43 -9.07
C ILE A 53 -4.93 1.69 -7.84
N ILE A 54 -4.96 0.38 -7.90
CA ILE A 54 -5.25 -0.49 -6.74
C ILE A 54 -4.17 -1.54 -6.59
N LEU A 55 -4.10 -2.17 -5.41
CA LEU A 55 -3.20 -3.28 -5.13
C LEU A 55 -3.97 -4.59 -5.00
N GLY A 56 -3.51 -5.63 -5.70
CA GLY A 56 -3.97 -7.02 -5.55
C GLY A 56 -2.96 -7.86 -4.76
N ASN A 57 -3.44 -8.82 -3.96
CA ASN A 57 -2.53 -9.69 -3.20
C ASN A 57 -2.35 -11.03 -3.89
N THR A 58 -1.16 -11.28 -4.42
CA THR A 58 -0.77 -12.50 -5.14
C THR A 58 -1.04 -13.77 -4.35
N PHE A 59 -0.62 -13.81 -3.07
CA PHE A 59 -0.84 -14.96 -2.18
C PHE A 59 -2.32 -15.34 -2.06
N HIS A 60 -3.19 -14.36 -1.88
CA HIS A 60 -4.62 -14.63 -1.74
C HIS A 60 -5.26 -15.08 -3.05
N LEU A 61 -4.92 -14.41 -4.14
CA LEU A 61 -5.50 -14.67 -5.47
C LEU A 61 -5.05 -16.03 -6.05
N MET A 62 -3.80 -16.44 -5.80
CA MET A 62 -3.33 -17.77 -6.23
C MET A 62 -4.03 -18.91 -5.48
N LEU A 63 -4.39 -18.70 -4.22
CA LEU A 63 -5.09 -19.70 -3.41
C LEU A 63 -6.60 -19.71 -3.65
N ARG A 64 -7.18 -18.55 -3.94
CA ARG A 64 -8.62 -18.38 -4.22
C ARG A 64 -8.87 -17.06 -4.98
N PRO A 65 -9.41 -17.12 -6.19
CA PRO A 65 -10.00 -18.27 -6.88
C PRO A 65 -8.99 -19.20 -7.55
N GLY A 66 -7.70 -18.83 -7.62
CA GLY A 66 -6.67 -19.46 -8.43
C GLY A 66 -6.45 -18.72 -9.75
N THR A 67 -5.23 -18.79 -10.28
CA THR A 67 -4.85 -18.05 -11.50
C THR A 67 -5.64 -18.51 -12.74
N GLU A 68 -5.98 -19.80 -12.82
CA GLU A 68 -6.72 -20.35 -13.97
C GLU A 68 -8.12 -19.75 -14.09
N VAL A 69 -8.79 -19.46 -12.96
CA VAL A 69 -10.10 -18.78 -12.97
C VAL A 69 -9.96 -17.35 -13.48
N VAL A 70 -8.93 -16.62 -13.04
CA VAL A 70 -8.67 -15.24 -13.49
C VAL A 70 -8.34 -15.21 -14.98
N LYS A 71 -7.45 -16.10 -15.44
CA LYS A 71 -7.09 -16.25 -16.87
C LYS A 71 -8.28 -16.57 -17.77
N ALA A 72 -9.26 -17.32 -17.29
CA ALA A 72 -10.49 -17.61 -18.05
C ALA A 72 -11.32 -16.35 -18.36
N HIS A 73 -11.11 -15.25 -17.61
CA HIS A 73 -11.72 -13.94 -17.87
C HIS A 73 -10.81 -13.01 -18.70
N GLY A 74 -9.57 -13.43 -18.96
CA GLY A 74 -8.54 -12.62 -19.61
C GLY A 74 -7.43 -12.28 -18.61
N ASP A 75 -7.71 -11.42 -17.64
CA ASP A 75 -6.81 -11.03 -16.56
C ASP A 75 -7.58 -10.57 -15.31
N LEU A 76 -6.88 -10.04 -14.31
CA LEU A 76 -7.50 -9.54 -13.07
C LEU A 76 -8.36 -8.30 -13.33
N HIS A 77 -8.04 -7.47 -14.32
CA HIS A 77 -8.82 -6.29 -14.69
C HIS A 77 -10.21 -6.69 -15.19
N ASP A 78 -10.28 -7.63 -16.12
CA ASP A 78 -11.55 -8.14 -16.65
C ASP A 78 -12.31 -8.91 -15.58
N PHE A 79 -11.61 -9.72 -14.76
CA PHE A 79 -12.22 -10.49 -13.69
C PHE A 79 -12.94 -9.63 -12.65
N MET A 80 -12.38 -8.45 -12.31
CA MET A 80 -12.95 -7.57 -11.28
C MET A 80 -13.58 -6.28 -11.84
N ASN A 81 -13.65 -6.11 -13.16
CA ASN A 81 -14.18 -4.92 -13.84
C ASN A 81 -13.44 -3.62 -13.47
N TRP A 82 -12.10 -3.66 -13.41
CA TRP A 82 -11.25 -2.53 -13.14
C TRP A 82 -10.37 -2.19 -14.33
N ASP A 83 -10.54 -1.00 -14.93
CA ASP A 83 -9.91 -0.59 -16.19
C ASP A 83 -8.65 0.27 -16.02
N LYS A 84 -8.21 0.52 -14.77
CA LYS A 84 -7.01 1.30 -14.45
C LYS A 84 -5.86 0.38 -13.98
N PRO A 85 -4.64 0.92 -13.78
CA PRO A 85 -3.51 0.11 -13.35
C PRO A 85 -3.75 -0.70 -12.06
N ILE A 86 -3.12 -1.89 -12.02
CA ILE A 86 -3.05 -2.77 -10.86
C ILE A 86 -1.59 -3.05 -10.53
N LEU A 87 -1.21 -2.88 -9.26
CA LEU A 87 0.00 -3.44 -8.70
C LEU A 87 -0.34 -4.75 -7.99
N THR A 88 0.42 -5.81 -8.20
CA THR A 88 0.35 -7.02 -7.36
C THR A 88 1.60 -7.15 -6.52
N ASP A 89 1.43 -7.49 -5.23
CA ASP A 89 2.54 -7.82 -4.35
C ASP A 89 3.18 -9.16 -4.73
N SER A 90 4.31 -9.49 -4.10
CA SER A 90 5.02 -10.76 -4.35
C SER A 90 4.40 -11.98 -3.68
N GLY A 91 3.56 -11.78 -2.66
CA GLY A 91 3.07 -12.81 -1.75
C GLY A 91 4.00 -13.11 -0.57
N GLY A 92 5.22 -12.58 -0.54
CA GLY A 92 6.23 -12.85 0.49
C GLY A 92 5.77 -12.48 1.90
N PHE A 93 5.23 -11.26 2.07
CA PHE A 93 4.72 -10.79 3.37
C PHE A 93 3.57 -11.66 3.90
N GLN A 94 2.64 -12.11 3.05
CA GLN A 94 1.54 -12.96 3.47
C GLN A 94 2.00 -14.34 3.90
N VAL A 95 3.01 -14.90 3.23
CA VAL A 95 3.67 -16.13 3.71
C VAL A 95 4.29 -15.90 5.09
N PHE A 96 4.93 -14.74 5.29
CA PHE A 96 5.48 -14.36 6.59
C PHE A 96 4.41 -14.23 7.67
N SER A 97 3.30 -13.53 7.40
CA SER A 97 2.31 -13.15 8.41
C SER A 97 1.21 -14.20 8.65
N LEU A 98 0.84 -15.01 7.64
CA LEU A 98 -0.34 -15.88 7.68
C LEU A 98 -0.02 -17.38 7.70
N ALA A 99 1.16 -17.79 7.23
CA ALA A 99 1.51 -19.20 7.15
C ALA A 99 2.06 -19.72 8.50
N LYS A 100 1.23 -20.46 9.24
CA LYS A 100 1.57 -21.00 10.57
C LYS A 100 2.75 -21.96 10.58
N MET A 101 2.98 -22.71 9.48
CA MET A 101 4.09 -23.63 9.30
C MET A 101 4.79 -23.30 8.00
N ARG A 102 5.77 -22.41 8.07
CA ARG A 102 6.59 -22.03 6.92
C ARG A 102 8.03 -22.42 7.14
N LYS A 103 8.70 -22.78 6.05
CA LYS A 103 10.14 -22.96 5.99
C LYS A 103 10.68 -22.18 4.82
N ILE A 104 11.56 -21.23 5.09
CA ILE A 104 12.27 -20.46 4.07
C ILE A 104 13.55 -21.21 3.71
N THR A 105 13.83 -21.32 2.42
CA THR A 105 15.02 -21.95 1.86
C THR A 105 15.53 -21.13 0.70
N GLU A 106 16.70 -21.42 0.18
CA GLU A 106 17.22 -20.78 -1.03
C GLU A 106 16.28 -20.95 -2.23
N GLU A 107 15.57 -22.07 -2.31
CA GLU A 107 14.62 -22.35 -3.39
C GLU A 107 13.39 -21.43 -3.33
N GLY A 108 12.84 -21.19 -2.14
CA GLY A 108 11.63 -20.43 -1.91
C GLY A 108 11.01 -20.67 -0.54
N ALA A 109 9.76 -20.32 -0.40
CA ALA A 109 8.96 -20.44 0.81
C ALA A 109 8.04 -21.65 0.74
N HIS A 110 8.28 -22.63 1.62
CA HIS A 110 7.41 -23.81 1.82
C HIS A 110 6.39 -23.49 2.89
N PHE A 111 5.12 -23.73 2.64
CA PHE A 111 4.06 -23.53 3.63
C PHE A 111 2.85 -24.43 3.35
N ARG A 112 1.90 -24.43 4.29
CA ARG A 112 0.59 -25.04 4.08
C ARG A 112 -0.44 -24.00 3.74
N SER A 113 -1.21 -24.24 2.68
CA SER A 113 -2.34 -23.38 2.29
C SER A 113 -3.33 -23.25 3.45
N PRO A 114 -3.68 -22.01 3.87
CA PRO A 114 -4.68 -21.79 4.89
C PRO A 114 -6.11 -22.12 4.41
N VAL A 115 -6.28 -22.38 3.10
CA VAL A 115 -7.59 -22.67 2.49
C VAL A 115 -7.96 -24.14 2.59
N ASN A 116 -7.01 -25.04 2.28
CA ASN A 116 -7.26 -26.48 2.16
C ASN A 116 -6.16 -27.35 2.81
N GLY A 117 -5.11 -26.76 3.37
CA GLY A 117 -4.03 -27.47 4.05
C GLY A 117 -2.97 -28.06 3.13
N ASP A 118 -3.08 -27.90 1.82
CA ASP A 118 -2.11 -28.44 0.85
C ASP A 118 -0.71 -27.84 1.04
N LYS A 119 0.31 -28.62 0.72
CA LYS A 119 1.69 -28.12 0.70
C LYS A 119 1.89 -27.24 -0.53
N VAL A 120 2.40 -26.06 -0.32
CA VAL A 120 2.72 -25.06 -1.36
C VAL A 120 4.19 -24.71 -1.26
N LEU A 121 4.85 -24.63 -2.41
CA LEU A 121 6.16 -24.04 -2.57
C LEU A 121 6.01 -22.79 -3.46
N LEU A 122 6.23 -21.61 -2.88
CA LEU A 122 6.26 -20.35 -3.58
C LEU A 122 7.72 -19.95 -3.80
N THR A 123 8.15 -20.00 -5.06
CA THR A 123 9.49 -19.59 -5.50
C THR A 123 9.43 -18.20 -6.16
N PRO A 124 10.58 -17.52 -6.35
CA PRO A 124 10.64 -16.30 -7.15
C PRO A 124 10.00 -16.47 -8.53
N GLU A 125 10.32 -17.56 -9.23
CA GLU A 125 9.79 -17.85 -10.57
C GLU A 125 8.28 -18.04 -10.55
N TYR A 126 7.78 -18.78 -9.56
CA TYR A 126 6.34 -19.03 -9.46
C TYR A 126 5.57 -17.76 -9.08
N SER A 127 6.11 -16.90 -8.19
CA SER A 127 5.53 -15.59 -7.89
C SER A 127 5.43 -14.72 -9.15
N MET A 128 6.49 -14.67 -9.97
CA MET A 128 6.47 -13.94 -11.25
C MET A 128 5.43 -14.51 -12.21
N GLN A 129 5.31 -15.84 -12.30
CA GLN A 129 4.31 -16.49 -13.16
C GLN A 129 2.88 -16.16 -12.71
N ILE A 130 2.60 -16.20 -11.40
CA ILE A 130 1.27 -15.83 -10.86
C ILE A 130 0.92 -14.38 -11.22
N GLN A 131 1.83 -13.44 -10.98
CA GLN A 131 1.59 -12.02 -11.26
C GLN A 131 1.41 -11.76 -12.79
N LYS A 132 2.14 -12.51 -13.63
CA LYS A 132 1.92 -12.51 -15.09
C LYS A 132 0.54 -13.03 -15.45
N ASP A 133 0.08 -14.12 -14.84
CA ASP A 133 -1.24 -14.70 -15.05
C ASP A 133 -2.37 -13.78 -14.56
N LEU A 134 -2.11 -12.97 -13.53
CA LEU A 134 -3.03 -11.93 -13.08
C LEU A 134 -3.07 -10.71 -14.00
N GLY A 135 -2.11 -10.53 -14.91
CA GLY A 135 -2.07 -9.41 -15.86
C GLY A 135 -1.78 -8.06 -15.21
N SER A 136 -0.98 -8.04 -14.14
CA SER A 136 -0.65 -6.82 -13.39
C SER A 136 0.17 -5.84 -14.22
N ASP A 137 -0.03 -4.54 -14.00
CA ASP A 137 0.77 -3.47 -14.64
C ASP A 137 2.09 -3.22 -13.90
N ILE A 138 2.10 -3.42 -12.59
CA ILE A 138 3.30 -3.40 -11.74
C ILE A 138 3.40 -4.72 -10.99
N VAL A 139 4.55 -5.36 -11.11
CA VAL A 139 4.91 -6.65 -10.52
C VAL A 139 6.02 -6.43 -9.49
N MET A 140 5.91 -7.09 -8.34
CA MET A 140 6.93 -7.02 -7.29
C MET A 140 7.83 -8.26 -7.31
N ILE A 141 9.15 -8.10 -7.13
CA ILE A 141 10.04 -9.25 -6.92
C ILE A 141 9.61 -10.04 -5.70
N PHE A 142 9.94 -11.34 -5.66
CA PHE A 142 9.75 -12.15 -4.46
C PHE A 142 10.86 -11.86 -3.45
N ASP A 143 10.50 -11.56 -2.21
CA ASP A 143 11.39 -11.14 -1.13
C ASP A 143 11.08 -11.88 0.17
N GLU A 144 12.03 -11.87 1.09
CA GLU A 144 11.83 -12.32 2.46
C GLU A 144 11.64 -11.09 3.38
N CYS A 145 10.49 -11.02 4.04
CA CYS A 145 10.22 -9.98 5.03
C CYS A 145 10.94 -10.31 6.35
N THR A 146 11.94 -9.50 6.70
CA THR A 146 12.66 -9.62 7.96
C THR A 146 11.74 -9.35 9.15
N PRO A 147 11.71 -10.19 10.21
CA PRO A 147 10.92 -9.92 11.41
C PRO A 147 11.44 -8.70 12.17
N TYR A 148 10.57 -8.11 13.01
CA TYR A 148 10.96 -7.06 13.95
C TYR A 148 10.64 -7.49 15.39
N PRO A 149 11.59 -7.32 16.35
CA PRO A 149 13.00 -6.97 16.13
C PRO A 149 13.80 -8.13 15.50
N ALA A 150 14.89 -7.82 14.81
CA ALA A 150 15.84 -8.78 14.28
C ALA A 150 17.27 -8.40 14.67
N THR A 151 18.16 -9.39 14.85
CA THR A 151 19.59 -9.11 14.98
C THR A 151 20.18 -8.67 13.63
N TYR A 152 21.39 -8.09 13.67
CA TYR A 152 22.09 -7.69 12.44
C TYR A 152 22.31 -8.90 11.51
N GLU A 153 22.73 -10.03 12.07
CA GLU A 153 22.98 -11.28 11.33
C GLU A 153 21.70 -11.78 10.66
N GLN A 154 20.60 -11.82 11.39
CA GLN A 154 19.29 -12.22 10.83
C GLN A 154 18.85 -11.29 9.70
N ALA A 155 18.98 -9.98 9.90
CA ALA A 155 18.63 -8.99 8.87
C ALA A 155 19.54 -9.09 7.64
N HIS A 156 20.84 -9.36 7.83
CA HIS A 156 21.81 -9.55 6.75
C HIS A 156 21.52 -10.82 5.94
N GLU A 157 21.25 -11.95 6.60
CA GLU A 157 20.90 -13.21 5.92
C GLU A 157 19.61 -13.06 5.09
N SER A 158 18.57 -12.48 5.68
CA SER A 158 17.28 -12.24 5.01
C SER A 158 17.44 -11.28 3.82
N MET A 159 18.16 -10.18 3.99
CA MET A 159 18.45 -9.22 2.92
C MET A 159 19.24 -9.86 1.77
N SER A 160 20.27 -10.64 2.11
CA SER A 160 21.11 -11.33 1.12
C SER A 160 20.31 -12.38 0.33
N LEU A 161 19.41 -13.12 0.99
CA LEU A 161 18.47 -14.04 0.32
C LEU A 161 17.54 -13.26 -0.64
N SER A 162 16.96 -12.14 -0.18
CA SER A 162 16.11 -11.30 -1.01
C SER A 162 16.84 -10.78 -2.25
N LEU A 163 18.11 -10.41 -2.16
CA LEU A 163 18.92 -10.01 -3.33
C LEU A 163 19.12 -11.16 -4.33
N ARG A 164 19.36 -12.39 -3.84
CA ARG A 164 19.46 -13.58 -4.73
C ARG A 164 18.11 -13.87 -5.40
N TRP A 165 17.02 -13.78 -4.65
CA TRP A 165 15.67 -13.93 -5.19
C TRP A 165 15.26 -12.80 -6.16
N ALA A 166 15.77 -11.58 -5.94
CA ALA A 166 15.59 -10.46 -6.87
C ALA A 166 16.18 -10.77 -8.26
N LYS A 167 17.39 -11.34 -8.33
CA LYS A 167 18.01 -11.78 -9.59
C LYS A 167 17.17 -12.86 -10.30
N ARG A 168 16.68 -13.84 -9.55
CA ARG A 168 15.81 -14.92 -10.07
C ARG A 168 14.47 -14.36 -10.55
N SER A 169 13.86 -13.45 -9.77
CA SER A 169 12.62 -12.76 -10.18
C SER A 169 12.83 -11.98 -11.47
N LYS A 170 13.94 -11.23 -11.60
CA LYS A 170 14.27 -10.47 -12.80
C LYS A 170 14.39 -11.38 -14.02
N ALA A 171 15.09 -12.50 -13.92
CA ALA A 171 15.23 -13.48 -14.99
C ALA A 171 13.87 -14.10 -15.38
N ALA A 172 13.05 -14.47 -14.38
CA ALA A 172 11.73 -15.05 -14.63
C ALA A 172 10.71 -14.04 -15.20
N HIS A 173 10.98 -12.74 -15.04
CA HIS A 173 10.13 -11.67 -15.58
C HIS A 173 10.38 -11.39 -17.06
N GLU A 174 11.44 -11.94 -17.66
CA GLU A 174 11.74 -11.73 -19.08
C GLU A 174 10.54 -12.08 -19.96
N GLY A 175 10.27 -11.20 -20.94
CA GLY A 175 9.11 -11.33 -21.84
C GLY A 175 7.76 -10.93 -21.23
N ASN A 176 7.73 -10.38 -20.01
CA ASN A 176 6.56 -9.70 -19.44
C ASN A 176 6.69 -8.18 -19.65
N ASN A 177 5.64 -7.52 -20.16
CA ASN A 177 5.65 -6.07 -20.43
C ASN A 177 5.27 -5.22 -19.18
N ALA A 178 4.91 -5.84 -18.10
CA ALA A 178 4.64 -5.15 -16.84
C ALA A 178 5.91 -4.51 -16.27
N ALA A 179 5.79 -3.44 -15.50
CA ALA A 179 6.91 -2.86 -14.76
C ALA A 179 7.29 -3.77 -13.59
N LEU A 180 8.58 -4.04 -13.40
CA LEU A 180 9.10 -4.83 -12.30
C LEU A 180 9.76 -3.94 -11.25
N PHE A 181 9.29 -4.02 -9.99
CA PHE A 181 9.86 -3.27 -8.87
C PHE A 181 10.72 -4.16 -7.99
N GLY A 182 11.92 -3.66 -7.65
CA GLY A 182 12.78 -4.24 -6.62
C GLY A 182 12.29 -3.88 -5.21
N ILE A 183 12.62 -4.70 -4.21
CA ILE A 183 12.22 -4.45 -2.81
C ILE A 183 13.48 -4.39 -1.94
N VAL A 184 13.75 -3.21 -1.35
CA VAL A 184 14.84 -3.00 -0.41
C VAL A 184 14.49 -3.63 0.93
N GLN A 185 15.34 -4.52 1.42
CA GLN A 185 15.28 -5.11 2.75
C GLN A 185 16.50 -4.68 3.57
N GLY A 186 16.65 -5.13 4.82
CA GLY A 186 17.80 -4.83 5.69
C GLY A 186 17.44 -4.48 7.12
N GLY A 187 16.19 -4.78 7.55
CA GLY A 187 15.70 -4.47 8.89
C GLY A 187 15.82 -2.98 9.23
N MET A 188 16.25 -2.69 10.45
CA MET A 188 16.48 -1.32 10.94
C MET A 188 17.97 -0.89 10.81
N TYR A 189 18.74 -1.54 9.93
CA TYR A 189 20.19 -1.33 9.81
C TYR A 189 20.55 -0.55 8.53
N ASP A 190 21.00 0.69 8.68
CA ASP A 190 21.31 1.60 7.57
C ASP A 190 22.34 1.01 6.59
N ALA A 191 23.37 0.32 7.10
CA ALA A 191 24.37 -0.32 6.27
C ALA A 191 23.76 -1.40 5.35
N LEU A 192 22.85 -2.21 5.89
CA LEU A 192 22.17 -3.26 5.11
C LEU A 192 21.17 -2.67 4.11
N ARG A 193 20.48 -1.58 4.47
CA ARG A 193 19.60 -0.84 3.55
C ARG A 193 20.36 -0.28 2.35
N LYS A 194 21.55 0.29 2.59
CA LYS A 194 22.44 0.78 1.52
C LYS A 194 22.92 -0.37 0.64
N GLU A 195 23.36 -1.47 1.23
CA GLU A 195 23.81 -2.65 0.50
C GLU A 195 22.68 -3.23 -0.37
N SER A 196 21.48 -3.37 0.20
CA SER A 196 20.30 -3.82 -0.53
C SER A 196 19.95 -2.89 -1.70
N ALA A 197 19.93 -1.57 -1.47
CA ALA A 197 19.62 -0.58 -2.50
C ALA A 197 20.66 -0.62 -3.64
N ALA A 198 21.96 -0.71 -3.33
CA ALA A 198 23.02 -0.85 -4.31
C ALA A 198 22.89 -2.13 -5.13
N GLY A 199 22.69 -3.29 -4.48
CA GLY A 199 22.53 -4.56 -5.17
C GLY A 199 21.31 -4.59 -6.08
N LEU A 200 20.19 -4.00 -5.66
CA LEU A 200 19.00 -3.89 -6.51
C LEU A 200 19.20 -2.92 -7.68
N THR A 201 19.91 -1.81 -7.47
CA THR A 201 20.24 -0.85 -8.53
C THR A 201 21.16 -1.48 -9.58
N ASP A 202 22.13 -2.30 -9.18
CA ASP A 202 23.00 -3.05 -10.09
C ASP A 202 22.21 -4.08 -10.94
N ILE A 203 21.19 -4.73 -10.36
CA ILE A 203 20.29 -5.62 -11.10
C ILE A 203 19.42 -4.82 -12.08
N GLY A 204 18.97 -3.65 -11.68
CA GLY A 204 18.18 -2.72 -12.47
C GLY A 204 16.67 -3.06 -12.48
N PHE A 205 15.84 -2.16 -12.00
CA PHE A 205 14.38 -2.28 -11.94
C PHE A 205 13.70 -1.02 -12.46
N ASP A 206 12.41 -1.13 -12.78
CA ASP A 206 11.60 0.00 -13.23
C ASP A 206 11.19 0.93 -12.09
N GLY A 207 11.19 0.43 -10.86
CA GLY A 207 10.93 1.16 -9.63
C GLY A 207 11.47 0.40 -8.41
N TYR A 208 11.47 1.05 -7.25
CA TYR A 208 12.04 0.51 -6.03
C TYR A 208 11.07 0.66 -4.86
N ALA A 209 10.76 -0.46 -4.22
CA ALA A 209 9.97 -0.48 -3.00
C ALA A 209 10.87 -0.57 -1.76
N ILE A 210 10.38 -0.05 -0.65
CA ILE A 210 10.99 -0.15 0.67
C ILE A 210 10.11 -1.10 1.48
N GLY A 211 10.61 -2.30 1.69
CA GLY A 211 9.94 -3.36 2.42
C GLY A 211 10.46 -3.53 3.85
N GLY A 212 9.85 -4.47 4.60
CA GLY A 212 10.25 -4.81 5.97
C GLY A 212 10.03 -3.69 7.00
N LEU A 213 9.13 -2.76 6.73
CA LEU A 213 8.67 -1.71 7.62
C LEU A 213 7.18 -1.90 7.94
N SER A 214 6.67 -1.19 8.97
CA SER A 214 5.30 -1.39 9.50
C SER A 214 5.05 -2.82 10.02
N VAL A 215 6.07 -3.43 10.59
CA VAL A 215 6.07 -4.77 11.17
C VAL A 215 6.14 -4.76 12.71
N GLY A 216 6.02 -3.57 13.31
CA GLY A 216 5.96 -3.36 14.77
C GLY A 216 6.91 -2.28 15.30
N GLU A 217 7.75 -1.69 14.45
CA GLU A 217 8.67 -0.61 14.81
C GLU A 217 7.92 0.71 15.12
N PRO A 218 8.48 1.58 15.99
CA PRO A 218 8.01 2.94 16.18
C PRO A 218 8.15 3.80 14.91
N MET A 219 7.36 4.86 14.80
CA MET A 219 7.39 5.79 13.67
C MET A 219 8.78 6.44 13.50
N ASP A 220 9.43 6.80 14.60
CA ASP A 220 10.75 7.44 14.55
C ASP A 220 11.83 6.53 13.96
N GLU A 221 11.86 5.24 14.33
CA GLU A 221 12.76 4.26 13.74
C GLU A 221 12.48 4.08 12.24
N ARG A 222 11.22 3.99 11.85
CA ARG A 222 10.84 3.92 10.45
C ARG A 222 11.30 5.14 9.67
N ASN A 223 11.13 6.35 10.23
CA ASN A 223 11.56 7.58 9.60
C ASN A 223 13.08 7.63 9.40
N GLN A 224 13.87 7.20 10.39
CA GLN A 224 15.33 7.07 10.27
C GLN A 224 15.72 6.10 9.14
N VAL A 225 15.05 4.96 9.05
CA VAL A 225 15.28 4.00 7.96
C VAL A 225 14.97 4.60 6.60
N LEU A 226 13.91 5.40 6.47
CA LEU A 226 13.59 6.09 5.21
C LEU A 226 14.67 7.11 4.85
N GLU A 227 15.14 7.92 5.80
CA GLU A 227 16.24 8.88 5.61
C GLU A 227 17.54 8.20 5.18
N ALA A 228 17.82 7.00 5.68
CA ALA A 228 18.96 6.20 5.27
C ALA A 228 18.80 5.50 3.92
N THR A 229 17.55 5.21 3.50
CA THR A 229 17.29 4.38 2.31
C THR A 229 17.05 5.21 1.05
N THR A 230 16.17 6.21 1.14
CA THR A 230 15.71 6.97 -0.05
C THR A 230 16.82 7.68 -0.83
N PRO A 231 17.87 8.26 -0.20
CA PRO A 231 18.96 8.87 -0.94
C PRO A 231 19.82 7.89 -1.77
N ASN A 232 19.74 6.59 -1.46
CA ASN A 232 20.47 5.54 -2.17
C ASN A 232 19.68 4.91 -3.34
N LEU A 233 18.47 5.39 -3.60
CA LEU A 233 17.63 4.93 -4.70
C LEU A 233 17.74 5.89 -5.90
N PRO A 234 17.65 5.38 -7.15
CA PRO A 234 17.69 6.21 -8.35
C PRO A 234 16.63 7.32 -8.30
N THR A 235 17.02 8.52 -8.74
CA THR A 235 16.15 9.70 -8.74
C THR A 235 15.10 9.67 -9.84
N ASP A 236 15.40 8.98 -10.94
CA ASP A 236 14.56 8.82 -12.12
C ASP A 236 13.61 7.61 -12.04
N LYS A 237 13.49 7.00 -10.85
CA LYS A 237 12.61 5.85 -10.60
C LYS A 237 11.61 6.14 -9.47
N PRO A 238 10.39 5.59 -9.53
CA PRO A 238 9.42 5.73 -8.45
C PRO A 238 9.84 4.94 -7.22
N ARG A 239 9.48 5.45 -6.03
CA ARG A 239 9.76 4.88 -4.72
C ARG A 239 8.47 4.54 -4.01
N TYR A 240 8.32 3.28 -3.63
CA TYR A 240 7.10 2.75 -3.03
C TYR A 240 7.36 2.25 -1.61
N LEU A 241 6.68 2.81 -0.61
CA LEU A 241 6.71 2.34 0.78
C LEU A 241 5.56 1.36 1.02
N MET A 242 5.91 0.09 1.22
CA MET A 242 4.95 -1.02 1.30
C MET A 242 4.24 -1.07 2.66
N GLY A 243 2.92 -1.22 2.64
CA GLY A 243 2.09 -1.49 3.83
C GLY A 243 1.93 -0.32 4.80
N VAL A 244 2.31 0.89 4.41
CA VAL A 244 2.23 2.12 5.23
C VAL A 244 1.22 3.08 4.62
N GLY A 245 0.31 3.72 5.33
CA GLY A 245 0.08 3.65 6.75
C GLY A 245 -1.05 4.57 7.17
N LYS A 246 -0.91 5.13 8.38
CA LYS A 246 -1.82 6.19 8.83
C LYS A 246 -1.57 7.50 8.06
N PRO A 247 -2.50 8.47 8.11
CA PRO A 247 -2.29 9.76 7.45
C PRO A 247 -0.98 10.46 7.83
N GLU A 248 -0.61 10.41 9.10
CA GLU A 248 0.62 10.98 9.64
C GLU A 248 1.87 10.28 9.05
N ASP A 249 1.82 8.95 8.96
CA ASP A 249 2.91 8.16 8.38
C ASP A 249 3.15 8.52 6.90
N ILE A 250 2.07 8.76 6.15
CA ILE A 250 2.13 9.15 4.75
C ILE A 250 2.77 10.53 4.59
N VAL A 251 2.29 11.53 5.36
CA VAL A 251 2.83 12.90 5.32
C VAL A 251 4.33 12.89 5.64
N GLU A 252 4.75 12.20 6.69
CA GLU A 252 6.17 12.09 7.06
C GLU A 252 7.01 11.35 6.02
N SER A 253 6.44 10.33 5.37
CA SER A 253 7.17 9.55 4.37
C SER A 253 7.31 10.29 3.03
N VAL A 254 6.32 11.09 2.63
CA VAL A 254 6.43 11.98 1.46
C VAL A 254 7.55 13.00 1.68
N LYS A 255 7.65 13.56 2.89
CA LYS A 255 8.74 14.47 3.26
C LYS A 255 10.13 13.83 3.06
N ARG A 256 10.22 12.50 3.09
CA ARG A 256 11.44 11.71 2.91
C ARG A 256 11.58 11.09 1.51
N GLY A 257 10.81 11.58 0.54
CA GLY A 257 10.97 11.23 -0.87
C GLY A 257 10.27 9.94 -1.31
N VAL A 258 9.20 9.52 -0.64
CA VAL A 258 8.37 8.38 -1.05
C VAL A 258 7.25 8.85 -1.99
N ASP A 259 7.00 8.08 -3.06
CA ASP A 259 6.05 8.42 -4.13
C ASP A 259 4.74 7.61 -4.05
N MET A 260 4.77 6.38 -3.54
CA MET A 260 3.63 5.46 -3.58
C MET A 260 3.43 4.76 -2.23
N PHE A 261 2.17 4.50 -1.91
CA PHE A 261 1.74 3.90 -0.63
C PHE A 261 0.60 2.92 -0.85
N ASP A 262 0.55 1.89 -0.03
CA ASP A 262 -0.62 1.04 0.17
C ASP A 262 -0.83 0.77 1.64
N CYS A 263 -2.05 0.55 2.07
CA CYS A 263 -2.34 0.01 3.39
C CYS A 263 -3.77 -0.51 3.50
N VAL A 264 -3.96 -1.57 4.28
CA VAL A 264 -5.31 -2.08 4.63
C VAL A 264 -6.01 -1.24 5.69
N ILE A 265 -5.29 -0.33 6.36
CA ILE A 265 -5.82 0.47 7.49
C ILE A 265 -7.11 1.23 7.12
N PRO A 266 -7.22 1.97 6.00
CA PRO A 266 -8.43 2.72 5.71
C PRO A 266 -9.68 1.83 5.67
N THR A 267 -9.62 0.74 4.94
CA THR A 267 -10.76 -0.18 4.79
C THR A 267 -10.99 -1.06 6.03
N ARG A 268 -9.91 -1.50 6.70
CA ARG A 268 -10.01 -2.28 7.94
C ARG A 268 -10.60 -1.46 9.07
N ASN A 269 -10.12 -0.24 9.26
CA ASN A 269 -10.58 0.66 10.29
C ASN A 269 -12.03 1.08 10.06
N ALA A 270 -12.42 1.39 8.83
CA ALA A 270 -13.79 1.71 8.47
C ALA A 270 -14.80 0.64 8.94
N ARG A 271 -14.50 -0.63 8.66
CA ARG A 271 -15.34 -1.77 9.07
C ARG A 271 -15.34 -2.02 10.59
N ASN A 272 -14.41 -1.41 11.31
CA ASN A 272 -14.31 -1.47 12.77
C ASN A 272 -14.74 -0.18 13.48
N GLY A 273 -15.33 0.77 12.72
CA GLY A 273 -15.87 2.00 13.27
C GLY A 273 -14.81 3.06 13.63
N PHE A 274 -13.60 2.98 13.04
CA PHE A 274 -12.54 3.99 13.15
C PHE A 274 -12.46 4.77 11.84
N LEU A 275 -12.77 6.06 11.91
CA LEU A 275 -12.90 6.93 10.75
C LEU A 275 -11.85 8.02 10.79
N PHE A 276 -11.15 8.20 9.69
CA PHE A 276 -10.13 9.24 9.56
C PHE A 276 -10.78 10.56 9.16
N THR A 277 -10.42 11.63 9.85
CA THR A 277 -10.85 12.98 9.53
C THR A 277 -9.63 13.90 9.46
N ARG A 278 -9.79 15.11 8.98
CA ARG A 278 -8.74 16.13 9.02
C ARG A 278 -8.33 16.52 10.46
N TYR A 279 -9.21 16.25 11.42
CA TYR A 279 -8.99 16.54 12.84
C TYR A 279 -8.38 15.38 13.62
N GLY A 280 -8.27 14.18 13.01
CA GLY A 280 -7.75 12.97 13.66
C GLY A 280 -8.64 11.75 13.42
N THR A 281 -8.67 10.82 14.37
CA THR A 281 -9.43 9.56 14.25
C THR A 281 -10.69 9.58 15.10
N LEU A 282 -11.85 9.55 14.45
CA LEU A 282 -13.16 9.47 15.09
C LEU A 282 -13.54 8.00 15.32
N LYS A 283 -13.99 7.67 16.55
CA LYS A 283 -14.53 6.35 16.90
C LYS A 283 -16.06 6.42 16.90
N ILE A 284 -16.70 5.99 15.81
CA ILE A 284 -18.15 6.14 15.62
C ILE A 284 -18.99 5.44 16.69
N ARG A 285 -18.43 4.40 17.35
CA ARG A 285 -19.10 3.65 18.42
C ARG A 285 -19.27 4.42 19.72
N ASN A 286 -18.56 5.53 19.90
CA ASN A 286 -18.60 6.33 21.12
C ASN A 286 -20.02 6.83 21.41
N GLN A 287 -20.38 6.89 22.71
CA GLN A 287 -21.72 7.28 23.16
C GLN A 287 -22.08 8.71 22.74
N LYS A 288 -21.10 9.62 22.67
CA LYS A 288 -21.32 11.02 22.28
C LYS A 288 -21.96 11.18 20.91
N HIS A 289 -21.78 10.22 19.98
CA HIS A 289 -22.36 10.26 18.65
C HIS A 289 -23.78 9.75 18.55
N GLN A 290 -24.42 9.37 19.68
CA GLN A 290 -25.79 8.83 19.66
C GLN A 290 -26.84 9.81 19.14
N PHE A 291 -26.66 11.08 19.45
CA PHE A 291 -27.57 12.17 19.04
C PHE A 291 -26.89 13.17 18.08
N ASP A 292 -25.71 12.81 17.57
CA ASP A 292 -24.92 13.68 16.70
C ASP A 292 -25.47 13.66 15.28
N THR A 293 -26.12 14.73 14.87
CA THR A 293 -26.73 14.89 13.54
C THR A 293 -25.74 15.38 12.49
N GLY A 294 -24.52 15.70 12.87
CA GLY A 294 -23.46 16.17 11.96
C GLY A 294 -22.83 15.05 11.13
N PRO A 295 -22.09 15.38 10.08
CA PRO A 295 -21.33 14.44 9.27
C PRO A 295 -20.08 13.93 10.02
N ILE A 296 -19.38 12.92 9.47
CA ILE A 296 -18.11 12.44 10.02
C ILE A 296 -17.08 13.58 10.08
N ASP A 297 -16.96 14.33 9.00
CA ASP A 297 -16.07 15.49 8.85
C ASP A 297 -16.86 16.58 8.11
N ASP A 298 -16.94 17.77 8.71
CA ASP A 298 -17.78 18.89 8.25
C ASP A 298 -17.29 19.57 6.96
N GLN A 299 -16.04 19.30 6.57
CA GLN A 299 -15.46 19.80 5.33
C GLN A 299 -15.23 18.71 4.27
N CYS A 300 -15.62 17.46 4.57
CA CYS A 300 -15.44 16.33 3.66
C CYS A 300 -16.53 16.31 2.58
N GLY A 301 -16.10 16.25 1.30
CA GLY A 301 -17.00 16.16 0.14
C GLY A 301 -17.48 14.75 -0.20
N CYS A 302 -17.15 13.70 0.56
CA CYS A 302 -17.51 12.34 0.21
C CYS A 302 -19.03 12.09 0.31
N TYR A 303 -19.52 11.09 -0.43
CA TYR A 303 -20.92 10.67 -0.43
C TYR A 303 -21.48 10.46 0.98
N THR A 304 -20.70 9.83 1.87
CA THR A 304 -21.13 9.54 3.24
C THR A 304 -21.35 10.82 4.04
N CYS A 305 -20.40 11.76 4.03
CA CYS A 305 -20.51 13.01 4.79
C CYS A 305 -21.61 13.92 4.27
N GLN A 306 -21.90 13.89 2.96
CA GLN A 306 -22.94 14.71 2.35
C GLN A 306 -24.37 14.20 2.63
N ASN A 307 -24.54 12.93 3.02
CA ASN A 307 -25.86 12.30 3.10
C ASN A 307 -26.20 11.68 4.45
N TYR A 308 -25.22 11.42 5.34
CA TYR A 308 -25.44 10.66 6.57
C TYR A 308 -24.82 11.31 7.80
N SER A 309 -25.55 11.22 8.91
CA SER A 309 -25.09 11.71 10.21
C SER A 309 -24.26 10.67 10.96
N ARG A 310 -23.42 11.13 11.89
CA ARG A 310 -22.70 10.28 12.84
C ARG A 310 -23.62 9.38 13.64
N SER A 311 -24.80 9.90 14.05
CA SER A 311 -25.83 9.13 14.76
C SER A 311 -26.30 7.92 13.97
N TYR A 312 -26.61 8.11 12.68
CA TYR A 312 -27.04 7.02 11.80
C TYR A 312 -25.93 5.99 11.56
N LEU A 313 -24.72 6.47 11.24
CA LEU A 313 -23.56 5.58 11.04
C LEU A 313 -23.23 4.77 12.30
N ARG A 314 -23.34 5.39 13.49
CA ARG A 314 -23.22 4.69 14.76
C ARG A 314 -24.29 3.62 14.93
N HIS A 315 -25.54 3.90 14.59
CA HIS A 315 -26.61 2.92 14.61
C HIS A 315 -26.29 1.72 13.73
N LEU A 316 -25.92 1.95 12.45
CA LEU A 316 -25.56 0.87 11.52
C LEU A 316 -24.39 0.03 12.03
N ASP A 317 -23.33 0.66 12.57
CA ASP A 317 -22.18 -0.05 13.13
C ASP A 317 -22.57 -0.91 14.36
N LYS A 318 -23.42 -0.40 15.26
CA LYS A 318 -23.94 -1.13 16.42
C LYS A 318 -24.79 -2.33 16.03
N CYS A 319 -25.58 -2.20 14.98
CA CYS A 319 -26.41 -3.27 14.41
C CYS A 319 -25.64 -4.21 13.48
N LYS A 320 -24.35 -3.92 13.22
CA LYS A 320 -23.50 -4.67 12.28
C LYS A 320 -24.09 -4.73 10.85
N GLU A 321 -24.75 -3.65 10.44
CA GLU A 321 -25.29 -3.54 9.10
C GLU A 321 -24.17 -3.36 8.06
N ILE A 322 -24.27 -4.08 6.94
CA ILE A 322 -23.29 -4.03 5.85
C ILE A 322 -23.17 -2.62 5.29
N LEU A 323 -24.27 -1.89 5.21
CA LEU A 323 -24.29 -0.50 4.74
C LEU A 323 -23.39 0.41 5.59
N GLY A 324 -23.31 0.18 6.91
CA GLY A 324 -22.40 0.93 7.79
C GLY A 324 -20.93 0.75 7.39
N ALA A 325 -20.51 -0.50 7.18
CA ALA A 325 -19.15 -0.80 6.72
C ALA A 325 -18.87 -0.20 5.33
N HIS A 326 -19.84 -0.22 4.43
CA HIS A 326 -19.76 0.36 3.10
C HIS A 326 -19.56 1.89 3.14
N LEU A 327 -20.46 2.60 3.82
CA LEU A 327 -20.42 4.07 3.93
C LEU A 327 -19.15 4.56 4.62
N ASN A 328 -18.73 3.89 5.69
CA ASN A 328 -17.49 4.18 6.40
C ASN A 328 -16.26 3.98 5.51
N THR A 329 -16.28 2.95 4.64
CA THR A 329 -15.17 2.68 3.72
C THR A 329 -15.08 3.73 2.62
N ILE A 330 -16.21 4.17 2.06
CA ILE A 330 -16.26 5.31 1.11
C ILE A 330 -15.59 6.53 1.74
N HIS A 331 -15.96 6.87 2.97
CA HIS A 331 -15.41 8.02 3.67
C HIS A 331 -13.89 7.90 3.87
N ASN A 332 -13.41 6.80 4.45
CA ASN A 332 -11.99 6.64 4.74
C ASN A 332 -11.13 6.65 3.47
N LEU A 333 -11.57 5.98 2.41
CA LEU A 333 -10.81 5.98 1.15
C LEU A 333 -10.86 7.33 0.44
N TYR A 334 -12.01 8.03 0.46
CA TYR A 334 -12.11 9.38 -0.04
C TYR A 334 -11.14 10.33 0.68
N TYR A 335 -11.10 10.26 2.01
CA TYR A 335 -10.17 11.07 2.82
C TYR A 335 -8.71 10.81 2.42
N TYR A 336 -8.32 9.55 2.18
CA TYR A 336 -6.96 9.23 1.73
C TYR A 336 -6.66 9.81 0.33
N GLN A 337 -7.60 9.74 -0.60
CA GLN A 337 -7.42 10.34 -1.93
C GLN A 337 -7.38 11.87 -1.85
N GLU A 338 -8.21 12.49 -1.01
CA GLU A 338 -8.19 13.93 -0.76
C GLU A 338 -6.85 14.37 -0.14
N LEU A 339 -6.32 13.62 0.83
CA LEU A 339 -4.99 13.83 1.41
C LEU A 339 -3.90 13.81 0.32
N MET A 340 -3.91 12.81 -0.56
CA MET A 340 -2.96 12.73 -1.67
C MET A 340 -3.09 13.93 -2.63
N GLN A 341 -4.29 14.36 -2.94
CA GLN A 341 -4.52 15.55 -3.77
C GLN A 341 -3.97 16.82 -3.09
N GLY A 342 -4.20 16.98 -1.80
CA GLY A 342 -3.67 18.10 -1.01
C GLY A 342 -2.14 18.13 -1.00
N ILE A 343 -1.51 16.97 -0.80
CA ILE A 343 -0.04 16.80 -0.86
C ILE A 343 0.49 17.20 -2.24
N ARG A 344 -0.07 16.65 -3.31
CA ARG A 344 0.37 16.98 -4.68
C ARG A 344 0.24 18.46 -4.99
N LYS A 345 -0.90 19.09 -4.59
CA LYS A 345 -1.11 20.52 -4.75
C LYS A 345 -0.05 21.35 -4.00
N ALA A 346 0.23 20.99 -2.76
CA ALA A 346 1.26 21.66 -1.95
C ALA A 346 2.66 21.55 -2.59
N LEU A 347 3.00 20.38 -3.15
CA LEU A 347 4.25 20.18 -3.89
C LEU A 347 4.30 20.99 -5.19
N ASP A 348 3.20 21.07 -5.94
CA ASP A 348 3.11 21.87 -7.16
C ASP A 348 3.28 23.39 -6.86
N GLU A 349 2.92 23.83 -5.64
CA GLU A 349 2.99 25.22 -5.15
C GLU A 349 4.25 25.54 -4.32
N ASP A 350 5.21 24.62 -4.15
CA ASP A 350 6.44 24.77 -3.32
C ASP A 350 6.14 25.11 -1.84
N ARG A 351 5.11 24.56 -1.26
CA ARG A 351 4.67 24.83 0.11
C ARG A 351 4.39 23.58 0.95
N TYR A 352 5.16 22.52 0.71
CA TYR A 352 4.89 21.25 1.40
C TYR A 352 5.12 21.31 2.92
N ASP A 353 6.11 22.09 3.38
CA ASP A 353 6.32 22.27 4.83
C ASP A 353 5.12 23.01 5.47
N GLU A 354 4.57 24.04 4.82
CA GLU A 354 3.35 24.73 5.30
C GLU A 354 2.16 23.78 5.37
N PHE A 355 2.01 22.92 4.36
CA PHE A 355 0.97 21.89 4.37
C PHE A 355 1.13 20.93 5.56
N CYS A 356 2.35 20.52 5.89
CA CYS A 356 2.60 19.68 7.07
C CYS A 356 2.22 20.40 8.37
N GLU A 357 2.58 21.68 8.52
CA GLU A 357 2.19 22.48 9.68
C GLU A 357 0.67 22.60 9.82
N GLU A 358 -0.03 22.93 8.73
CA GLU A 358 -1.50 22.99 8.68
C GLU A 358 -2.14 21.63 9.04
N PHE A 359 -1.58 20.54 8.50
CA PHE A 359 -2.05 19.16 8.76
C PHE A 359 -1.96 18.81 10.25
N TYR A 360 -0.86 19.14 10.93
CA TYR A 360 -0.71 18.86 12.35
C TYR A 360 -1.50 19.84 13.22
N ALA A 361 -1.55 21.13 12.89
CA ALA A 361 -2.30 22.12 13.62
C ALA A 361 -3.82 21.79 13.69
N LEU A 362 -4.38 21.24 12.61
CA LEU A 362 -5.76 20.75 12.59
C LEU A 362 -6.02 19.60 13.57
N ARG A 363 -4.99 18.81 13.90
CA ARG A 363 -5.10 17.63 14.79
C ARG A 363 -4.87 17.94 16.25
N GLU A 364 -4.11 18.98 16.56
CA GLU A 364 -3.72 19.29 17.93
C GLU A 364 -4.83 19.95 18.77
N ASN A 365 -5.73 20.69 18.17
CA ASN A 365 -6.65 21.60 18.89
C ASN A 365 -8.14 21.37 18.58
N ASN A 366 -8.52 20.17 18.11
CA ASN A 366 -9.90 19.93 17.63
C ASN A 366 -10.52 18.63 18.19
N ASP A 367 -10.23 18.28 19.44
CA ASP A 367 -10.86 17.12 20.10
C ASP A 367 -12.39 17.19 20.19
N ASP A 368 -12.95 18.41 20.19
CA ASP A 368 -14.38 18.67 20.15
C ASP A 368 -15.02 18.31 18.79
N LYS A 369 -14.22 18.26 17.73
CA LYS A 369 -14.63 17.81 16.39
C LYS A 369 -14.70 16.30 16.24
N LEU A 370 -14.03 15.53 17.12
CA LEU A 370 -13.98 14.09 17.14
C LEU A 370 -15.01 13.51 18.12
#